data_df00fba3c56a33d40ab5832fbb0cd938
#
_entry.id   df00fba3c56a33d40ab5832fbb0cd938
#
_cell.length_a   1.000
_cell.length_b   1.000
_cell.length_c   1.000
_cell.angle_alpha   90.00
_cell.angle_beta   90.00
_cell.angle_gamma   90.00
#
_symmetry.space_group_name_H-M   'P 1'
#
loop_
_entity.id
_entity.type
_entity.pdbx_description
1 polymer ?
#
loop_
_entity_poly.entity_id
_entity_poly.type
_entity_poly.pdbx_seq_one_letter_code
_entity_poly.pdbx_strand_id
1 'polypeptide(L)'
;MCGIAGFCNFDADFLQDAEAWTRVLVEMRTAIAHRGSDQTGEYLRRNIGLAHTRLSIRDLAGGAQPMLRRRGNREYGIVYNGEIYNADELKRDLLSRGCSFETTCDTEVILYGYMEYGMEIAEKLNGIFAFAIWDGYRDTLFLCRDRLGVKPLFYDLKGPDLVFGSEPKALFAHPQIRPEADMDSFREIFGIGPARTPGCGVFCGLREVKPGCILEYSRGGMREYAYWTLPVSYTHLRAHE
;
A
#
# COMPACT_ATOMS: atom_id res chain seq x y z
N MET A 1 -0.66 14.48 5.04
CA MET A 1 -0.53 13.28 4.19
C MET A 1 -1.28 12.14 4.84
N CYS A 2 -2.05 11.35 4.09
CA CYS A 2 -2.76 10.20 4.65
C CYS A 2 -1.81 9.15 5.21
N GLY A 3 -2.33 8.28 6.08
CA GLY A 3 -1.65 7.11 6.59
C GLY A 3 -2.45 5.86 6.30
N ILE A 4 -1.77 4.80 5.86
CA ILE A 4 -2.34 3.48 5.63
C ILE A 4 -1.67 2.46 6.53
N ALA A 5 -2.42 1.47 6.99
CA ALA A 5 -1.92 0.33 7.73
C ALA A 5 -2.84 -0.87 7.53
N GLY A 6 -2.34 -2.07 7.80
CA GLY A 6 -3.15 -3.27 7.74
C GLY A 6 -2.34 -4.54 7.91
N PHE A 7 -3.05 -5.64 7.94
CA PHE A 7 -2.48 -6.99 8.00
C PHE A 7 -3.32 -7.97 7.20
N CYS A 8 -2.70 -9.05 6.76
CA CYS A 8 -3.34 -10.10 5.98
C CYS A 8 -2.76 -11.46 6.31
N ASN A 9 -3.66 -12.46 6.47
CA ASN A 9 -3.29 -13.86 6.57
C ASN A 9 -4.43 -14.71 5.98
N PHE A 10 -4.21 -15.29 4.82
CA PHE A 10 -5.25 -16.05 4.10
C PHE A 10 -5.58 -17.41 4.76
N ASP A 11 -4.82 -17.85 5.75
CA ASP A 11 -5.08 -19.07 6.53
C ASP A 11 -5.76 -18.78 7.87
N ALA A 12 -5.86 -17.51 8.27
CA ALA A 12 -6.50 -17.09 9.50
C ALA A 12 -7.99 -16.77 9.30
N ASP A 13 -8.68 -16.72 10.44
CA ASP A 13 -10.03 -16.15 10.54
C ASP A 13 -10.07 -15.12 11.67
N PHE A 14 -9.78 -13.86 11.34
CA PHE A 14 -9.76 -12.75 12.29
C PHE A 14 -11.13 -12.45 12.91
N LEU A 15 -12.22 -12.94 12.29
CA LEU A 15 -13.56 -12.74 12.83
C LEU A 15 -13.87 -13.66 14.03
N GLN A 16 -13.04 -14.67 14.30
CA GLN A 16 -13.16 -15.49 15.52
C GLN A 16 -12.89 -14.67 16.79
N ASP A 17 -12.06 -13.62 16.69
CA ASP A 17 -11.83 -12.64 17.75
C ASP A 17 -11.82 -11.22 17.14
N ALA A 18 -12.97 -10.83 16.58
CA ALA A 18 -13.11 -9.58 15.86
C ALA A 18 -12.84 -8.35 16.72
N GLU A 19 -13.14 -8.42 18.03
CA GLU A 19 -12.87 -7.32 18.95
C GLU A 19 -11.37 -7.09 19.14
N ALA A 20 -10.60 -8.14 19.39
CA ALA A 20 -9.14 -8.04 19.54
C ALA A 20 -8.48 -7.54 18.26
N TRP A 21 -8.83 -8.07 17.11
CA TRP A 21 -8.25 -7.66 15.83
C TRP A 21 -8.66 -6.25 15.40
N THR A 22 -9.88 -5.82 15.72
CA THR A 22 -10.28 -4.42 15.53
C THR A 22 -9.45 -3.49 16.42
N ARG A 23 -9.17 -3.88 17.66
CA ARG A 23 -8.30 -3.11 18.57
C ARG A 23 -6.89 -2.97 18.00
N VAL A 24 -6.32 -4.06 17.45
CA VAL A 24 -5.01 -4.01 16.75
C VAL A 24 -5.04 -3.01 15.59
N LEU A 25 -6.07 -3.02 14.74
CA LEU A 25 -6.22 -2.02 13.66
C LEU A 25 -6.27 -0.59 14.19
N VAL A 26 -7.03 -0.35 15.26
CA VAL A 26 -7.11 0.96 15.90
C VAL A 26 -5.74 1.40 16.45
N GLU A 27 -4.98 0.51 17.06
CA GLU A 27 -3.64 0.81 17.57
C GLU A 27 -2.67 1.13 16.42
N MET A 28 -2.66 0.32 15.35
CA MET A 28 -1.85 0.57 14.14
C MET A 28 -2.18 1.93 13.51
N ARG A 29 -3.47 2.25 13.37
CA ARG A 29 -3.95 3.53 12.86
C ARG A 29 -3.55 4.69 13.78
N THR A 30 -3.71 4.52 15.09
CA THR A 30 -3.39 5.56 16.09
C THR A 30 -1.90 5.91 16.07
N ALA A 31 -1.02 4.91 15.86
CA ALA A 31 0.42 5.14 15.72
C ALA A 31 0.76 6.10 14.57
N ILE A 32 -0.08 6.20 13.55
CA ILE A 32 0.11 7.09 12.38
C ILE A 32 -0.93 8.22 12.31
N ALA A 33 -1.66 8.53 13.38
CA ALA A 33 -2.71 9.54 13.39
C ALA A 33 -2.24 10.96 13.00
N HIS A 34 -0.97 11.30 13.27
CA HIS A 34 -0.36 12.57 12.88
C HIS A 34 -0.32 12.79 11.35
N ARG A 35 -0.51 11.73 10.55
CA ARG A 35 -0.53 11.81 9.08
C ARG A 35 -1.87 12.31 8.54
N GLY A 36 -2.97 12.14 9.27
CA GLY A 36 -4.27 12.56 8.82
C GLY A 36 -5.25 12.66 9.98
N SER A 37 -5.76 13.87 10.22
CA SER A 37 -6.62 14.20 11.35
C SER A 37 -8.11 14.27 11.02
N ASP A 38 -8.47 14.28 9.72
CA ASP A 38 -9.81 14.67 9.30
C ASP A 38 -10.81 13.53 9.38
N GLN A 39 -10.39 12.33 9.00
CA GLN A 39 -11.21 11.12 9.04
C GLN A 39 -10.36 9.90 9.36
N THR A 40 -10.99 8.91 9.94
CA THR A 40 -10.38 7.60 10.21
C THR A 40 -11.33 6.50 9.77
N GLY A 41 -10.79 5.33 9.44
CA GLY A 41 -11.59 4.18 9.11
C GLY A 41 -10.83 2.88 9.27
N GLU A 42 -11.57 1.85 9.62
CA GLU A 42 -11.11 0.48 9.73
C GLU A 42 -12.06 -0.47 8.99
N TYR A 43 -11.49 -1.53 8.47
CA TYR A 43 -12.24 -2.61 7.84
C TYR A 43 -11.59 -3.94 8.21
N LEU A 44 -12.36 -4.83 8.82
CA LEU A 44 -11.94 -6.17 9.20
C LEU A 44 -12.78 -7.21 8.49
N ARG A 45 -12.13 -8.18 7.90
CA ARG A 45 -12.72 -9.39 7.34
C ARG A 45 -11.96 -10.63 7.83
N ARG A 46 -12.43 -11.79 7.39
CA ARG A 46 -11.88 -13.07 7.81
C ARG A 46 -10.35 -13.13 7.72
N ASN A 47 -9.76 -12.60 6.66
CA ASN A 47 -8.33 -12.75 6.34
C ASN A 47 -7.60 -11.44 6.10
N ILE A 48 -8.25 -10.29 6.32
CA ILE A 48 -7.68 -8.96 6.07
C ILE A 48 -8.14 -7.94 7.10
N GLY A 49 -7.22 -7.11 7.56
CA GLY A 49 -7.49 -5.88 8.28
C GLY A 49 -6.90 -4.69 7.55
N LEU A 50 -7.70 -3.65 7.30
CA LEU A 50 -7.29 -2.41 6.66
C LEU A 50 -7.60 -1.23 7.58
N ALA A 51 -6.70 -0.28 7.69
CA ALA A 51 -6.86 0.93 8.50
C ALA A 51 -6.33 2.16 7.76
N HIS A 52 -6.99 3.30 7.95
CA HIS A 52 -6.68 4.54 7.27
C HIS A 52 -6.81 5.77 8.19
N THR A 53 -5.89 6.73 8.06
CA THR A 53 -6.02 8.10 8.58
C THR A 53 -5.99 9.07 7.41
N ARG A 54 -7.00 9.94 7.32
CA ARG A 54 -7.19 10.82 6.17
C ARG A 54 -6.83 12.26 6.48
N LEU A 55 -6.01 12.84 5.61
CA LEU A 55 -5.93 14.28 5.39
C LEU A 55 -6.68 14.59 4.11
N SER A 56 -7.82 15.26 4.20
CA SER A 56 -8.73 15.49 3.07
C SER A 56 -8.23 16.62 2.20
N ILE A 57 -7.83 16.32 0.96
CA ILE A 57 -7.39 17.30 -0.04
C ILE A 57 -8.40 17.36 -1.18
N ARG A 58 -8.85 16.21 -1.67
CA ARG A 58 -9.87 16.08 -2.71
C ARG A 58 -11.10 15.35 -2.17
N ASP A 59 -12.28 15.68 -2.67
CA ASP A 59 -13.57 15.07 -2.34
C ASP A 59 -13.77 14.87 -0.83
N LEU A 60 -14.02 15.97 -0.13
CA LEU A 60 -14.19 15.98 1.33
C LEU A 60 -15.25 14.98 1.81
N ALA A 61 -16.30 14.75 1.02
CA ALA A 61 -17.43 13.90 1.40
C ALA A 61 -17.28 12.44 0.93
N GLY A 62 -16.77 12.20 -0.29
CA GLY A 62 -16.82 10.89 -0.93
C GLY A 62 -15.57 10.02 -0.80
N GLY A 63 -14.45 10.58 -0.34
CA GLY A 63 -13.14 9.90 -0.30
C GLY A 63 -12.84 9.12 0.97
N ALA A 64 -13.84 8.65 1.71
CA ALA A 64 -13.65 7.85 2.92
C ALA A 64 -12.92 6.53 2.60
N GLN A 65 -12.00 6.13 3.48
CA GLN A 65 -11.21 4.90 3.34
C GLN A 65 -11.15 4.14 4.68
N PRO A 66 -11.02 2.80 4.67
CA PRO A 66 -10.88 1.91 3.50
C PRO A 66 -12.09 2.00 2.56
N MET A 67 -11.82 2.13 1.24
CA MET A 67 -12.89 2.16 0.25
C MET A 67 -13.17 0.76 -0.26
N LEU A 68 -14.45 0.38 -0.25
CA LEU A 68 -14.91 -0.92 -0.69
C LEU A 68 -15.76 -0.77 -1.94
N ARG A 69 -15.57 -1.67 -2.92
CA ARG A 69 -16.40 -1.76 -4.12
C ARG A 69 -16.67 -3.21 -4.47
N ARG A 70 -17.78 -3.42 -5.17
CA ARG A 70 -18.17 -4.76 -5.64
C ARG A 70 -18.37 -4.77 -7.15
N ARG A 71 -17.96 -5.88 -7.76
CA ARG A 71 -18.27 -6.21 -9.16
C ARG A 71 -18.88 -7.61 -9.20
N GLY A 72 -20.20 -7.69 -9.29
CA GLY A 72 -20.93 -8.93 -9.07
C GLY A 72 -20.73 -9.44 -7.65
N ASN A 73 -20.33 -10.70 -7.50
CA ASN A 73 -20.06 -11.31 -6.18
C ASN A 73 -18.62 -11.05 -5.67
N ARG A 74 -17.82 -10.27 -6.38
CA ARG A 74 -16.44 -9.99 -6.02
C ARG A 74 -16.36 -8.71 -5.23
N GLU A 75 -15.73 -8.75 -4.06
CA GLU A 75 -15.51 -7.59 -3.20
C GLU A 75 -14.04 -7.20 -3.24
N TYR A 76 -13.78 -5.90 -3.30
CA TYR A 76 -12.46 -5.31 -3.34
C TYR A 76 -12.37 -4.20 -2.31
N GLY A 77 -11.21 -4.08 -1.67
CA GLY A 77 -10.95 -3.03 -0.70
C GLY A 77 -9.62 -2.32 -0.99
N ILE A 78 -9.57 -1.00 -0.81
CA ILE A 78 -8.35 -0.22 -0.97
C ILE A 78 -8.13 0.71 0.22
N VAL A 79 -6.85 0.82 0.63
CA VAL A 79 -6.32 1.95 1.41
C VAL A 79 -5.20 2.60 0.60
N TYR A 80 -5.24 3.93 0.52
CA TYR A 80 -4.41 4.70 -0.38
C TYR A 80 -3.91 6.00 0.27
N ASN A 81 -2.65 6.32 0.04
CA ASN A 81 -2.01 7.58 0.40
C ASN A 81 -1.28 8.13 -0.82
N GLY A 82 -1.79 9.19 -1.41
CA GLY A 82 -1.16 9.75 -2.60
C GLY A 82 -1.99 10.79 -3.32
N GLU A 83 -1.58 11.05 -4.55
CA GLU A 83 -2.32 11.82 -5.54
C GLU A 83 -2.00 11.30 -6.95
N ILE A 84 -3.05 10.99 -7.73
CA ILE A 84 -2.93 10.54 -9.12
C ILE A 84 -3.23 11.74 -10.03
N TYR A 85 -2.22 12.19 -10.75
CA TYR A 85 -2.29 13.40 -11.59
C TYR A 85 -3.14 13.19 -12.85
N ASN A 86 -3.15 11.97 -13.39
CA ASN A 86 -3.95 11.60 -14.57
C ASN A 86 -5.26 10.89 -14.23
N ALA A 87 -5.79 11.09 -13.00
CA ALA A 87 -7.02 10.44 -12.55
C ALA A 87 -8.22 10.71 -13.47
N ASP A 88 -8.39 11.94 -13.96
CA ASP A 88 -9.50 12.31 -14.85
C ASP A 88 -9.40 11.63 -16.23
N GLU A 89 -8.19 11.39 -16.74
CA GLU A 89 -7.96 10.65 -17.98
C GLU A 89 -8.34 9.18 -17.81
N LEU A 90 -7.84 8.55 -16.76
CA LEU A 90 -8.15 7.16 -16.42
C LEU A 90 -9.66 6.98 -16.15
N LYS A 91 -10.28 7.92 -15.47
CA LYS A 91 -11.72 7.87 -15.21
C LYS A 91 -12.53 7.88 -16.50
N ARG A 92 -12.16 8.70 -17.49
CA ARG A 92 -12.83 8.73 -18.81
C ARG A 92 -12.67 7.41 -19.56
N ASP A 93 -11.49 6.80 -19.53
CA ASP A 93 -11.24 5.48 -20.12
C ASP A 93 -12.10 4.41 -19.43
N LEU A 94 -12.13 4.37 -18.11
CA LEU A 94 -12.93 3.41 -17.34
C LEU A 94 -14.45 3.59 -17.54
N LEU A 95 -14.94 4.85 -17.68
CA LEU A 95 -16.32 5.14 -18.04
C LEU A 95 -16.67 4.57 -19.42
N SER A 96 -15.77 4.70 -20.40
CA SER A 96 -15.97 4.13 -21.75
C SER A 96 -16.06 2.60 -21.75
N ARG A 97 -15.53 1.95 -20.73
CA ARG A 97 -15.58 0.49 -20.50
C ARG A 97 -16.79 0.05 -19.66
N GLY A 98 -17.66 0.99 -19.30
CA GLY A 98 -18.89 0.70 -18.55
C GLY A 98 -18.74 0.71 -17.03
N CYS A 99 -17.62 1.21 -16.48
CA CYS A 99 -17.51 1.47 -15.05
C CYS A 99 -18.42 2.65 -14.68
N SER A 100 -18.99 2.60 -13.47
CA SER A 100 -19.76 3.71 -12.89
C SER A 100 -19.08 4.17 -11.61
N PHE A 101 -18.97 5.48 -11.41
CA PHE A 101 -18.30 6.09 -10.26
C PHE A 101 -19.32 6.73 -9.32
N GLU A 102 -19.11 6.55 -8.02
CA GLU A 102 -19.95 7.14 -6.96
C GLU A 102 -19.32 8.41 -6.40
N THR A 103 -17.99 8.58 -6.61
CA THR A 103 -17.21 9.69 -6.05
C THR A 103 -16.41 10.44 -7.12
N THR A 104 -15.77 11.52 -6.71
CA THR A 104 -14.81 12.24 -7.54
C THR A 104 -13.35 11.99 -7.14
N CYS A 105 -13.11 11.07 -6.18
CA CYS A 105 -11.78 10.82 -5.69
C CYS A 105 -10.97 9.87 -6.59
N ASP A 106 -9.67 10.07 -6.60
CA ASP A 106 -8.71 9.25 -7.32
C ASP A 106 -8.58 7.81 -6.74
N THR A 107 -8.89 7.64 -5.45
CA THR A 107 -8.95 6.31 -4.81
C THR A 107 -9.90 5.37 -5.55
N GLU A 108 -11.06 5.87 -5.95
CA GLU A 108 -12.04 5.07 -6.68
C GLU A 108 -11.54 4.74 -8.10
N VAL A 109 -10.82 5.66 -8.73
CA VAL A 109 -10.21 5.44 -10.04
C VAL A 109 -9.16 4.33 -9.99
N ILE A 110 -8.31 4.30 -8.95
CA ILE A 110 -7.34 3.22 -8.75
C ILE A 110 -8.06 1.88 -8.58
N LEU A 111 -9.11 1.84 -7.76
CA LEU A 111 -9.81 0.59 -7.44
C LEU A 111 -10.54 0.01 -8.66
N TYR A 112 -11.27 0.84 -9.42
CA TYR A 112 -11.89 0.39 -10.68
C TYR A 112 -10.84 0.07 -11.76
N GLY A 113 -9.74 0.81 -11.79
CA GLY A 113 -8.60 0.50 -12.66
C GLY A 113 -8.02 -0.88 -12.35
N TYR A 114 -7.88 -1.23 -11.06
CA TYR A 114 -7.45 -2.58 -10.68
C TYR A 114 -8.47 -3.66 -11.12
N MET A 115 -9.76 -3.41 -10.95
CA MET A 115 -10.80 -4.35 -11.37
C MET A 115 -10.80 -4.61 -12.88
N GLU A 116 -10.34 -3.64 -13.68
CA GLU A 116 -10.31 -3.73 -15.14
C GLU A 116 -8.98 -4.25 -15.68
N TYR A 117 -7.86 -3.74 -15.15
CA TYR A 117 -6.51 -4.01 -15.68
C TYR A 117 -5.68 -4.93 -14.77
N GLY A 118 -6.18 -5.29 -13.58
CA GLY A 118 -5.36 -5.99 -12.60
C GLY A 118 -4.15 -5.17 -12.17
N MET A 119 -2.99 -5.80 -12.03
CA MET A 119 -1.75 -5.14 -11.64
C MET A 119 -1.22 -4.13 -12.67
N GLU A 120 -1.58 -4.28 -13.95
CA GLU A 120 -1.16 -3.37 -15.02
C GLU A 120 -1.66 -1.93 -14.82
N ILE A 121 -2.63 -1.71 -13.91
CA ILE A 121 -3.03 -0.36 -13.54
C ILE A 121 -1.85 0.47 -13.05
N ALA A 122 -0.87 -0.12 -12.36
CA ALA A 122 0.29 0.61 -11.83
C ALA A 122 1.12 1.30 -12.92
N GLU A 123 1.24 0.68 -14.09
CA GLU A 123 1.94 1.26 -15.25
C GLU A 123 1.22 2.49 -15.80
N LYS A 124 -0.12 2.50 -15.69
CA LYS A 124 -0.99 3.56 -16.19
C LYS A 124 -1.09 4.76 -15.25
N LEU A 125 -0.77 4.56 -13.95
CA LEU A 125 -0.80 5.63 -12.96
C LEU A 125 0.36 6.61 -13.17
N ASN A 126 0.02 7.91 -13.19
CA ASN A 126 0.99 9.00 -13.08
C ASN A 126 0.69 9.79 -11.81
N GLY A 127 1.61 9.74 -10.84
CA GLY A 127 1.39 10.35 -9.54
C GLY A 127 2.42 9.95 -8.50
N ILE A 128 2.17 10.36 -7.26
CA ILE A 128 2.91 9.98 -6.06
C ILE A 128 1.99 9.20 -5.15
N PHE A 129 2.28 7.94 -4.90
CA PHE A 129 1.32 7.07 -4.22
C PHE A 129 1.94 5.86 -3.51
N ALA A 130 1.23 5.43 -2.48
CA ALA A 130 1.33 4.10 -1.91
C ALA A 130 -0.08 3.59 -1.62
N PHE A 131 -0.39 2.37 -2.01
CA PHE A 131 -1.69 1.77 -1.73
C PHE A 131 -1.59 0.27 -1.44
N ALA A 132 -2.61 -0.22 -0.76
CA ALA A 132 -2.89 -1.64 -0.61
C ALA A 132 -4.28 -1.93 -1.16
N ILE A 133 -4.39 -2.91 -2.08
CA ILE A 133 -5.65 -3.42 -2.60
C ILE A 133 -5.83 -4.87 -2.18
N TRP A 134 -6.94 -5.15 -1.50
CA TRP A 134 -7.39 -6.49 -1.21
C TRP A 134 -8.40 -6.94 -2.26
N ASP A 135 -8.11 -8.07 -2.91
CA ASP A 135 -9.01 -8.77 -3.81
C ASP A 135 -9.59 -9.99 -3.07
N GLY A 136 -10.81 -9.84 -2.55
CA GLY A 136 -11.47 -10.88 -1.78
C GLY A 136 -11.94 -12.07 -2.60
N TYR A 137 -11.92 -11.98 -3.93
CA TYR A 137 -12.24 -13.09 -4.82
C TYR A 137 -11.04 -13.99 -5.10
N ARG A 138 -9.85 -13.37 -5.25
CA ARG A 138 -8.59 -14.09 -5.52
C ARG A 138 -7.85 -14.50 -4.25
N ASP A 139 -8.30 -14.06 -3.08
CA ASP A 139 -7.52 -14.13 -1.84
C ASP A 139 -6.11 -13.57 -2.05
N THR A 140 -6.04 -12.30 -2.48
CA THR A 140 -4.77 -11.67 -2.82
C THR A 140 -4.73 -10.25 -2.27
N LEU A 141 -3.58 -9.85 -1.76
CA LEU A 141 -3.27 -8.49 -1.33
C LEU A 141 -2.15 -7.92 -2.20
N PHE A 142 -2.38 -6.73 -2.78
CA PHE A 142 -1.40 -5.99 -3.56
C PHE A 142 -0.95 -4.77 -2.79
N LEU A 143 0.37 -4.63 -2.62
CA LEU A 143 1.00 -3.42 -2.12
C LEU A 143 1.72 -2.76 -3.29
N CYS A 144 1.44 -1.50 -3.57
CA CYS A 144 2.05 -0.80 -4.69
C CYS A 144 2.62 0.55 -4.24
N ARG A 145 3.81 0.89 -4.75
CA ARG A 145 4.50 2.14 -4.45
C ARG A 145 4.86 2.88 -5.73
N ASP A 146 4.78 4.20 -5.71
CA ASP A 146 5.07 5.06 -6.86
C ASP A 146 6.50 4.89 -7.39
N ARG A 147 6.72 5.36 -8.63
CA ARG A 147 7.95 5.18 -9.41
C ARG A 147 9.22 5.66 -8.69
N LEU A 148 9.13 6.75 -7.93
CA LEU A 148 10.26 7.35 -7.23
C LEU A 148 10.26 7.04 -5.72
N GLY A 149 9.24 6.31 -5.21
CA GLY A 149 9.10 5.99 -3.80
C GLY A 149 8.82 7.21 -2.92
N VAL A 150 8.12 8.23 -3.45
CA VAL A 150 7.80 9.46 -2.72
C VAL A 150 6.91 9.16 -1.52
N LYS A 151 5.93 8.25 -1.69
CA LYS A 151 5.10 7.81 -0.56
C LYS A 151 5.71 6.58 0.10
N PRO A 152 5.88 6.58 1.43
CA PRO A 152 6.45 5.44 2.14
C PRO A 152 5.45 4.28 2.23
N LEU A 153 5.97 3.06 2.14
CA LEU A 153 5.22 1.83 2.36
C LEU A 153 6.14 0.73 2.88
N PHE A 154 5.95 0.37 4.14
CA PHE A 154 6.70 -0.67 4.83
C PHE A 154 5.87 -1.94 4.98
N TYR A 155 6.55 -3.07 5.06
CA TYR A 155 5.92 -4.36 5.33
C TYR A 155 6.87 -5.28 6.11
N ASP A 156 6.27 -6.26 6.80
CA ASP A 156 6.95 -7.40 7.41
C ASP A 156 6.15 -8.66 7.10
N LEU A 157 6.84 -9.75 6.79
CA LEU A 157 6.24 -11.05 6.51
C LEU A 157 6.77 -12.08 7.49
N LYS A 158 5.94 -12.50 8.44
CA LYS A 158 6.26 -13.54 9.42
C LYS A 158 5.39 -14.78 9.21
N GLY A 159 5.99 -15.79 8.58
CA GLY A 159 5.22 -16.96 8.15
C GLY A 159 4.10 -16.57 7.20
N PRO A 160 2.83 -16.88 7.52
CA PRO A 160 1.67 -16.47 6.70
C PRO A 160 1.14 -15.07 7.04
N ASP A 161 1.72 -14.34 8.00
CA ASP A 161 1.23 -13.03 8.41
C ASP A 161 2.00 -11.92 7.69
N LEU A 162 1.32 -11.20 6.80
CA LEU A 162 1.81 -9.97 6.18
C LEU A 162 1.23 -8.77 6.91
N VAL A 163 2.11 -7.91 7.44
CA VAL A 163 1.74 -6.64 8.09
C VAL A 163 2.33 -5.50 7.29
N PHE A 164 1.57 -4.42 7.07
CA PHE A 164 2.05 -3.29 6.27
C PHE A 164 1.59 -1.94 6.83
N GLY A 165 2.28 -0.87 6.44
CA GLY A 165 1.91 0.48 6.83
C GLY A 165 2.79 1.56 6.25
N SER A 166 2.32 2.80 6.36
CA SER A 166 3.06 3.98 5.90
C SER A 166 4.33 4.26 6.71
N GLU A 167 4.39 3.81 7.96
CA GLU A 167 5.53 4.03 8.86
C GLU A 167 5.79 2.80 9.72
N PRO A 168 7.05 2.50 10.09
CA PRO A 168 7.41 1.35 10.92
C PRO A 168 6.61 1.23 12.21
N LYS A 169 6.32 2.35 12.87
CA LYS A 169 5.57 2.36 14.14
C LYS A 169 4.13 1.85 14.01
N ALA A 170 3.51 1.91 12.82
CA ALA A 170 2.22 1.28 12.60
C ALA A 170 2.35 -0.24 12.66
N LEU A 171 3.44 -0.80 12.11
CA LEU A 171 3.69 -2.23 12.16
C LEU A 171 4.02 -2.69 13.58
N PHE A 172 4.77 -1.88 14.35
CA PHE A 172 5.11 -2.21 15.75
C PHE A 172 3.92 -2.24 16.71
N ALA A 173 2.79 -1.65 16.32
CA ALA A 173 1.53 -1.80 17.04
C ALA A 173 0.87 -3.16 16.83
N HIS A 174 1.32 -3.94 15.82
CA HIS A 174 0.85 -5.30 15.60
C HIS A 174 1.55 -6.28 16.55
N PRO A 175 0.84 -7.21 17.23
CA PRO A 175 1.40 -8.03 18.31
C PRO A 175 2.57 -8.94 17.90
N GLN A 176 2.68 -9.28 16.62
CA GLN A 176 3.77 -10.13 16.11
C GLN A 176 5.02 -9.36 15.68
N ILE A 177 4.97 -8.04 15.56
CA ILE A 177 6.08 -7.24 15.04
C ILE A 177 6.77 -6.52 16.21
N ARG A 178 8.10 -6.67 16.29
CA ARG A 178 8.90 -6.02 17.33
C ARG A 178 9.96 -5.10 16.71
N PRO A 179 10.23 -3.94 17.33
CA PRO A 179 11.26 -3.01 16.88
C PRO A 179 12.66 -3.50 17.28
N GLU A 180 13.11 -4.60 16.71
CA GLU A 180 14.42 -5.18 16.97
C GLU A 180 15.43 -4.66 15.93
N ALA A 181 16.64 -4.34 16.38
CA ALA A 181 17.75 -3.91 15.54
C ALA A 181 18.93 -4.85 15.70
N ASP A 182 19.60 -5.17 14.60
CA ASP A 182 20.78 -5.99 14.52
C ASP A 182 21.97 -5.21 13.92
N MET A 183 23.08 -5.91 13.66
CA MET A 183 24.26 -5.28 13.07
C MET A 183 24.01 -4.71 11.66
N ASP A 184 23.09 -5.31 10.89
CA ASP A 184 22.75 -4.80 9.56
C ASP A 184 21.90 -3.54 9.66
N SER A 185 21.01 -3.46 10.65
CA SER A 185 20.29 -2.22 11.02
C SER A 185 21.25 -1.07 11.34
N PHE A 186 22.28 -1.34 12.14
CA PHE A 186 23.30 -0.33 12.47
C PHE A 186 24.17 0.05 11.28
N ARG A 187 24.55 -0.92 10.42
CA ARG A 187 25.28 -0.64 9.18
C ARG A 187 24.48 0.26 8.24
N GLU A 188 23.17 0.03 8.12
CA GLU A 188 22.29 0.85 7.31
C GLU A 188 22.21 2.29 7.85
N ILE A 189 21.99 2.46 9.17
CA ILE A 189 21.84 3.78 9.79
C ILE A 189 23.15 4.58 9.75
N PHE A 190 24.28 3.96 10.11
CA PHE A 190 25.54 4.66 10.27
C PHE A 190 26.41 4.67 9.01
N GLY A 191 26.21 3.70 8.10
CA GLY A 191 27.03 3.57 6.89
C GLY A 191 26.54 4.44 5.73
N ILE A 192 25.23 4.61 5.57
CA ILE A 192 24.63 5.33 4.44
C ILE A 192 24.12 6.72 4.87
N GLY A 193 24.02 6.98 6.18
CA GLY A 193 23.55 8.26 6.73
C GLY A 193 22.04 8.43 6.55
N PRO A 194 21.56 9.61 6.03
CA PRO A 194 20.13 9.86 5.91
C PRO A 194 19.45 9.07 4.78
N ALA A 195 20.23 8.48 3.86
CA ALA A 195 19.73 7.60 2.81
C ALA A 195 19.46 6.20 3.35
N ARG A 196 18.78 5.39 2.56
CA ARG A 196 18.53 3.95 2.82
C ARG A 196 18.69 3.14 1.55
N THR A 197 19.15 1.92 1.71
CA THR A 197 19.16 0.95 0.62
C THR A 197 17.72 0.67 0.19
N PRO A 198 17.37 0.77 -1.10
CA PRO A 198 16.00 0.48 -1.56
C PRO A 198 15.51 -0.89 -1.10
N GLY A 199 14.39 -0.91 -0.41
CA GLY A 199 13.81 -2.12 0.19
C GLY A 199 14.23 -2.39 1.63
N CYS A 200 15.18 -1.64 2.20
CA CYS A 200 15.57 -1.77 3.60
C CYS A 200 14.60 -1.01 4.52
N GLY A 201 14.06 -1.71 5.53
CA GLY A 201 13.19 -1.14 6.55
C GLY A 201 13.91 -0.73 7.83
N VAL A 202 15.22 -0.95 7.90
CA VAL A 202 16.14 -0.70 9.03
C VAL A 202 16.00 -1.72 10.17
N PHE A 203 14.82 -2.06 10.62
CA PHE A 203 14.61 -3.03 11.70
C PHE A 203 14.60 -4.47 11.19
N CYS A 204 14.92 -5.43 12.06
CA CYS A 204 14.92 -6.85 11.73
C CYS A 204 13.57 -7.31 11.15
N GLY A 205 13.58 -7.93 9.97
CA GLY A 205 12.38 -8.41 9.27
C GLY A 205 11.60 -7.32 8.54
N LEU A 206 11.73 -6.07 8.95
CA LEU A 206 11.04 -4.95 8.33
C LEU A 206 11.65 -4.62 6.96
N ARG A 207 10.80 -4.46 5.97
CA ARG A 207 11.19 -4.08 4.61
C ARG A 207 10.37 -2.89 4.12
N GLU A 208 10.90 -2.21 3.13
CA GLU A 208 10.20 -1.16 2.41
C GLU A 208 9.84 -1.67 1.01
N VAL A 209 8.62 -1.43 0.54
CA VAL A 209 8.28 -1.69 -0.87
C VAL A 209 9.18 -0.82 -1.73
N LYS A 210 9.91 -1.41 -2.67
CA LYS A 210 10.84 -0.67 -3.52
C LYS A 210 10.09 0.31 -4.43
N PRO A 211 10.70 1.46 -4.77
CA PRO A 211 10.16 2.36 -5.78
C PRO A 211 9.84 1.64 -7.08
N GLY A 212 8.69 1.97 -7.69
CA GLY A 212 8.26 1.34 -8.95
C GLY A 212 7.91 -0.14 -8.87
N CYS A 213 7.64 -0.66 -7.67
CA CYS A 213 7.35 -2.07 -7.45
C CYS A 213 5.93 -2.32 -6.90
N ILE A 214 5.46 -3.52 -7.21
CA ILE A 214 4.26 -4.13 -6.63
C ILE A 214 4.69 -5.37 -5.87
N LEU A 215 4.13 -5.58 -4.69
CA LEU A 215 4.15 -6.87 -3.99
C LEU A 215 2.77 -7.49 -4.12
N GLU A 216 2.71 -8.70 -4.64
CA GLU A 216 1.54 -9.55 -4.64
C GLU A 216 1.71 -10.61 -3.55
N TYR A 217 0.78 -10.63 -2.60
CA TYR A 217 0.74 -11.62 -1.53
C TYR A 217 -0.54 -12.47 -1.64
N SER A 218 -0.37 -13.79 -1.59
CA SER A 218 -1.44 -14.78 -1.65
C SER A 218 -1.07 -16.03 -0.86
N ARG A 219 -1.95 -17.04 -0.82
CA ARG A 219 -1.60 -18.37 -0.24
C ARG A 219 -0.36 -19.00 -0.85
N GLY A 220 -0.02 -18.66 -2.09
CA GLY A 220 1.19 -19.11 -2.78
C GLY A 220 2.47 -18.39 -2.35
N GLY A 221 2.38 -17.50 -1.37
CA GLY A 221 3.47 -16.65 -0.88
C GLY A 221 3.47 -15.26 -1.50
N MET A 222 4.60 -14.57 -1.37
CA MET A 222 4.79 -13.20 -1.83
C MET A 222 5.67 -13.16 -3.07
N ARG A 223 5.27 -12.32 -4.04
CA ARG A 223 6.03 -12.03 -5.26
C ARG A 223 6.21 -10.53 -5.43
N GLU A 224 7.40 -10.11 -5.87
CA GLU A 224 7.71 -8.71 -6.20
C GLU A 224 7.81 -8.55 -7.73
N TYR A 225 7.16 -7.51 -8.25
CA TYR A 225 7.19 -7.13 -9.66
C TYR A 225 7.60 -5.66 -9.78
N ALA A 226 8.64 -5.37 -10.59
CA ALA A 226 8.95 -4.00 -10.98
C ALA A 226 8.06 -3.62 -12.17
N TYR A 227 7.12 -2.70 -11.98
CA TYR A 227 6.29 -2.14 -13.06
C TYR A 227 6.98 -0.95 -13.73
N TRP A 228 7.97 -0.38 -13.07
CA TRP A 228 8.78 0.71 -13.62
C TRP A 228 10.20 0.66 -13.07
N THR A 229 11.17 0.95 -13.95
CA THR A 229 12.58 1.11 -13.59
C THR A 229 13.12 2.38 -14.26
N LEU A 230 14.06 3.06 -13.59
CA LEU A 230 14.72 4.21 -14.18
C LEU A 230 15.53 3.75 -15.41
N PRO A 231 15.21 4.26 -16.62
CA PRO A 231 16.01 3.93 -17.79
C PRO A 231 17.43 4.50 -17.65
N VAL A 232 18.44 3.63 -17.77
CA VAL A 232 19.84 4.04 -17.75
C VAL A 232 20.32 4.17 -19.19
N SER A 233 20.64 5.39 -19.62
CA SER A 233 21.28 5.67 -20.90
C SER A 233 22.78 5.84 -20.67
N TYR A 234 23.60 4.92 -21.20
CA TYR A 234 25.04 5.10 -21.24
C TYR A 234 25.42 5.90 -22.49
N THR A 235 25.72 7.18 -22.32
CA THR A 235 26.44 7.94 -23.36
C THR A 235 27.91 7.64 -23.24
N HIS A 236 28.46 6.83 -24.15
CA HIS A 236 29.90 6.75 -24.32
C HIS A 236 30.39 8.06 -24.95
N LEU A 237 30.91 8.97 -24.13
CA LEU A 237 31.75 10.04 -24.61
C LEU A 237 33.04 9.36 -25.13
N ARG A 238 33.21 9.25 -26.46
CA ARG A 238 34.53 8.95 -27.04
C ARG A 238 35.38 10.12 -26.69
N ALA A 239 36.44 9.88 -25.91
CA ALA A 239 37.54 10.84 -25.79
C ALA A 239 38.07 11.03 -27.24
N HIS A 240 37.98 12.23 -27.75
CA HIS A 240 38.71 12.62 -28.95
C HIS A 240 40.18 12.72 -28.55
N GLU A 241 40.98 11.85 -29.14
CA GLU A 241 42.44 12.01 -29.16
C GLU A 241 42.82 13.28 -29.92
#